data_2fd9ef086eda1ce172c3fb517b3fa11c
#
_entry.id   2fd9ef086eda1ce172c3fb517b3fa11c
#
_cell.length_a   1.000
_cell.length_b   1.000
_cell.length_c   1.000
_cell.angle_alpha   90.00
_cell.angle_beta   90.00
_cell.angle_gamma   90.00
#
_symmetry.space_group_name_H-M   'P 1'
#
loop_
_entity.id
_entity.type
_entity.pdbx_description
1 polymer ?
#
loop_
_entity_poly.entity_id
_entity_poly.type
_entity_poly.pdbx_seq_one_letter_code
_entity_poly.pdbx_strand_id
1 'polypeptide(L)'
;MGCPDWPKCFGYFIPPYEESELLFKPNYDYKVNQMIIVNSEKLYTANLDFKSGKNIDFNNWSSYEKHDYVTYDPVHTWIEFINRLIGAVAGIFTIIMLILSLKYWKVKKIIPLISILIVLGMGFQAWLGKLVVDSNLAPYKITVHMLMALVIVGLIIYLIYYSKEKKDYQYDKKIKYLILFSIALTLIQVISGTQVREFIDVQYELSKNKELWLESPDFFFYFHRTFSLIVLITNSYLLYYAYKKSYNLETISLISLVILLEILLGILMYYGDFPILSQPLHLFLATILFGFQFYWSLFFLKKI
;
A
#
# COMPACT_ATOMS: atom_id res chain seq x y z
N MET A 1 11.59 4.49 -8.23
CA MET A 1 11.35 5.11 -6.90
C MET A 1 11.34 6.62 -7.06
N GLY A 2 10.34 7.32 -6.52
CA GLY A 2 10.22 8.79 -6.69
C GLY A 2 10.99 9.60 -5.65
N CYS A 3 11.24 9.04 -4.46
CA CYS A 3 11.92 9.70 -3.36
C CYS A 3 13.05 8.81 -2.82
N PRO A 4 14.32 9.26 -2.89
CA PRO A 4 15.46 8.45 -2.46
C PRO A 4 15.64 8.35 -0.94
N ASP A 5 14.98 9.20 -0.16
CA ASP A 5 15.10 9.31 1.30
C ASP A 5 13.75 9.29 2.01
N TRP A 6 13.79 9.15 3.32
CA TRP A 6 12.62 9.16 4.20
C TRP A 6 12.97 9.81 5.56
N PRO A 7 12.13 10.66 6.15
CA PRO A 7 10.76 11.06 5.77
C PRO A 7 10.71 12.15 4.69
N LYS A 8 11.84 12.74 4.36
CA LYS A 8 12.00 13.76 3.33
C LYS A 8 12.00 13.14 1.93
N CYS A 9 12.05 13.98 0.92
CA CYS A 9 12.21 13.60 -0.47
C CYS A 9 13.28 14.52 -1.10
N PHE A 10 14.41 13.95 -1.54
CA PHE A 10 15.62 14.69 -1.95
C PHE A 10 16.16 15.63 -0.86
N GLY A 11 15.95 15.29 0.42
CA GLY A 11 16.32 16.12 1.56
C GLY A 11 15.36 17.27 1.88
N TYR A 12 14.25 17.42 1.15
CA TYR A 12 13.25 18.44 1.36
C TYR A 12 11.98 17.86 2.00
N PHE A 13 11.28 18.66 2.83
CA PHE A 13 9.97 18.27 3.38
C PHE A 13 8.84 18.33 2.33
N ILE A 14 8.92 19.26 1.40
CA ILE A 14 8.09 19.35 0.21
C ILE A 14 9.02 19.07 -0.96
N PRO A 15 8.77 18.05 -1.78
CA PRO A 15 9.67 17.70 -2.88
C PRO A 15 9.73 18.82 -3.92
N PRO A 16 10.84 18.92 -4.65
CA PRO A 16 10.96 19.86 -5.76
C PRO A 16 9.91 19.58 -6.84
N TYR A 17 9.45 20.64 -7.50
CA TYR A 17 8.51 20.53 -8.63
C TYR A 17 9.21 20.25 -9.95
N GLU A 18 10.46 20.76 -10.07
CA GLU A 18 11.26 20.67 -11.29
C GLU A 18 12.68 20.22 -10.98
N GLU A 19 13.32 19.54 -11.92
CA GLU A 19 14.73 19.14 -11.82
C GLU A 19 15.66 20.33 -11.59
N SER A 20 15.33 21.49 -12.14
CA SER A 20 16.07 22.75 -11.96
C SER A 20 16.24 23.15 -10.49
N GLU A 21 15.31 22.76 -9.62
CA GLU A 21 15.40 23.02 -8.18
C GLU A 21 16.45 22.17 -7.47
N LEU A 22 16.83 21.04 -8.06
CA LEU A 22 17.89 20.15 -7.59
C LEU A 22 19.25 20.49 -8.17
N LEU A 23 19.37 21.49 -9.04
CA LEU A 23 20.67 21.95 -9.53
C LEU A 23 21.38 22.74 -8.44
N PHE A 24 22.73 22.70 -8.48
CA PHE A 24 23.56 23.50 -7.56
C PHE A 24 23.23 24.99 -7.65
N LYS A 25 22.98 25.61 -6.49
CA LYS A 25 22.67 27.04 -6.36
C LYS A 25 23.85 27.73 -5.66
N PRO A 26 24.50 28.73 -6.28
CA PRO A 26 25.56 29.51 -5.63
C PRO A 26 25.00 30.44 -4.54
N ASN A 27 25.75 30.66 -3.46
CA ASN A 27 25.39 31.48 -2.30
C ASN A 27 24.09 31.03 -1.60
N TYR A 28 23.76 29.74 -1.64
CA TYR A 28 22.58 29.13 -1.05
C TYR A 28 22.93 28.41 0.26
N ASP A 29 22.01 28.50 1.25
CA ASP A 29 22.18 27.83 2.55
C ASP A 29 21.62 26.39 2.47
N TYR A 30 22.52 25.45 2.17
CA TYR A 30 22.20 24.03 2.14
C TYR A 30 22.09 23.46 3.54
N LYS A 31 21.10 22.58 3.73
CA LYS A 31 20.91 21.79 4.94
C LYS A 31 21.40 20.36 4.77
N VAL A 32 21.87 19.78 5.84
CA VAL A 32 22.30 18.37 5.85
C VAL A 32 21.24 17.46 5.23
N ASN A 33 21.68 16.51 4.41
CA ASN A 33 20.89 15.59 3.61
C ASN A 33 20.09 16.22 2.45
N GLN A 34 20.19 17.51 2.17
CA GLN A 34 19.68 18.05 0.90
C GLN A 34 20.50 17.51 -0.27
N MET A 35 19.81 17.20 -1.37
CA MET A 35 20.43 16.60 -2.54
C MET A 35 20.50 17.57 -3.70
N ILE A 36 21.53 17.42 -4.52
CA ILE A 36 21.69 18.10 -5.80
C ILE A 36 22.01 17.10 -6.89
N ILE A 37 21.63 17.44 -8.12
CA ILE A 37 22.00 16.71 -9.34
C ILE A 37 23.19 17.42 -9.98
N VAL A 38 24.23 16.64 -10.28
CA VAL A 38 25.43 17.12 -10.97
C VAL A 38 25.58 16.35 -12.28
N ASN A 39 25.84 17.04 -13.37
CA ASN A 39 26.01 16.49 -14.73
C ASN A 39 24.80 15.68 -15.21
N SER A 40 23.59 16.05 -14.78
CA SER A 40 22.30 15.43 -15.16
C SER A 40 22.15 13.92 -14.85
N GLU A 41 23.07 13.33 -14.10
CA GLU A 41 23.04 11.87 -13.84
C GLU A 41 23.37 11.49 -12.39
N LYS A 42 24.15 12.31 -11.67
CA LYS A 42 24.63 11.92 -10.33
C LYS A 42 24.01 12.76 -9.22
N LEU A 43 23.43 12.08 -8.23
CA LEU A 43 22.97 12.69 -7.00
C LEU A 43 24.12 12.84 -6.00
N TYR A 44 24.19 14.01 -5.37
CA TYR A 44 25.09 14.30 -4.25
C TYR A 44 24.26 14.79 -3.06
N THR A 45 24.66 14.36 -1.87
CA THR A 45 24.01 14.69 -0.60
C THR A 45 24.89 15.61 0.23
N ALA A 46 24.34 16.70 0.76
CA ALA A 46 25.04 17.61 1.67
C ALA A 46 25.37 16.89 3.00
N ASN A 47 26.66 16.92 3.38
CA ASN A 47 27.17 16.25 4.59
C ASN A 47 26.87 17.03 5.87
N LEU A 48 26.68 18.32 5.76
CA LEU A 48 26.47 19.26 6.87
C LEU A 48 25.69 20.49 6.39
N ASP A 49 25.26 21.33 7.32
CA ASP A 49 24.70 22.64 7.01
C ASP A 49 25.81 23.58 6.58
N PHE A 50 25.72 24.17 5.39
CA PHE A 50 26.72 25.09 4.90
C PHE A 50 26.16 26.10 3.89
N LYS A 51 26.86 27.22 3.70
CA LYS A 51 26.56 28.16 2.63
C LYS A 51 27.47 27.89 1.44
N SER A 52 26.88 27.65 0.27
CA SER A 52 27.62 27.36 -0.95
C SER A 52 28.40 28.60 -1.46
N GLY A 53 29.56 28.35 -2.03
CA GLY A 53 30.32 29.33 -2.79
C GLY A 53 29.78 29.54 -4.21
N LYS A 54 30.63 30.15 -5.08
CA LYS A 54 30.28 30.27 -6.51
C LYS A 54 30.32 28.93 -7.26
N ASN A 55 31.23 28.05 -6.85
CA ASN A 55 31.42 26.72 -7.45
C ASN A 55 31.11 25.62 -6.42
N ILE A 56 30.91 24.41 -6.91
CA ILE A 56 30.69 23.22 -6.06
C ILE A 56 32.02 22.89 -5.36
N ASP A 57 32.00 22.86 -4.04
CA ASP A 57 33.08 22.30 -3.23
C ASP A 57 32.68 20.89 -2.79
N PHE A 58 33.23 19.88 -3.45
CA PHE A 58 32.90 18.48 -3.19
C PHE A 58 33.25 17.98 -1.79
N ASN A 59 34.04 18.71 -1.00
CA ASN A 59 34.30 18.38 0.40
C ASN A 59 33.02 18.42 1.28
N ASN A 60 32.02 19.22 0.86
CA ASN A 60 30.76 19.38 1.55
C ASN A 60 29.68 18.38 1.07
N TRP A 61 30.00 17.57 0.07
CA TRP A 61 29.05 16.65 -0.59
C TRP A 61 29.56 15.22 -0.60
N SER A 62 28.66 14.25 -0.43
CA SER A 62 28.93 12.84 -0.68
C SER A 62 28.14 12.38 -1.90
N SER A 63 28.73 11.52 -2.72
CA SER A 63 27.98 10.82 -3.76
C SER A 63 26.88 9.99 -3.12
N TYR A 64 25.66 10.06 -3.68
CA TYR A 64 24.56 9.24 -3.24
C TYR A 64 24.61 7.90 -3.97
N GLU A 65 25.01 6.84 -3.25
CA GLU A 65 25.24 5.49 -3.83
C GLU A 65 24.17 4.49 -3.42
N LYS A 66 23.20 4.91 -2.59
CA LYS A 66 22.22 3.99 -2.01
C LYS A 66 21.27 3.40 -3.06
N HIS A 67 20.97 4.16 -4.10
CA HIS A 67 20.07 3.78 -5.19
C HIS A 67 20.61 4.34 -6.51
N ASP A 68 21.37 3.55 -7.24
CA ASP A 68 22.09 3.97 -8.46
C ASP A 68 21.20 4.43 -9.62
N TYR A 69 19.91 4.11 -9.58
CA TYR A 69 18.93 4.39 -10.64
C TYR A 69 17.95 5.51 -10.31
N VAL A 70 18.15 6.26 -9.24
CA VAL A 70 17.27 7.38 -8.91
C VAL A 70 17.54 8.53 -9.87
N THR A 71 16.73 8.58 -10.93
CA THR A 71 16.57 9.78 -11.75
C THR A 71 15.39 10.59 -11.21
N TYR A 72 15.51 11.92 -11.24
CA TYR A 72 14.39 12.76 -10.84
C TYR A 72 13.27 12.63 -11.88
N ASP A 73 12.09 12.22 -11.40
CA ASP A 73 10.83 12.20 -12.16
C ASP A 73 9.76 12.88 -11.31
N PRO A 74 9.27 14.07 -11.72
CA PRO A 74 8.32 14.86 -10.93
C PRO A 74 7.02 14.09 -10.66
N VAL A 75 6.53 13.30 -11.62
CA VAL A 75 5.27 12.54 -11.46
C VAL A 75 5.44 11.46 -10.40
N HIS A 76 6.47 10.63 -10.50
CA HIS A 76 6.74 9.58 -9.51
C HIS A 76 7.06 10.15 -8.14
N THR A 77 7.82 11.25 -8.08
CA THR A 77 8.18 11.96 -6.83
C THR A 77 6.93 12.46 -6.11
N TRP A 78 6.03 13.13 -6.81
CA TRP A 78 4.82 13.68 -6.22
C TRP A 78 3.79 12.62 -5.86
N ILE A 79 3.63 11.56 -6.65
CA ILE A 79 2.76 10.42 -6.31
C ILE A 79 3.25 9.78 -5.01
N GLU A 80 4.55 9.54 -4.86
CA GLU A 80 5.11 8.94 -3.64
C GLU A 80 4.96 9.87 -2.44
N PHE A 81 5.22 11.17 -2.59
CA PHE A 81 5.04 12.16 -1.54
C PHE A 81 3.58 12.25 -1.07
N ILE A 82 2.62 12.33 -2.01
CA ILE A 82 1.18 12.37 -1.70
C ILE A 82 0.76 11.11 -0.95
N ASN A 83 1.26 9.93 -1.35
CA ASN A 83 0.99 8.68 -0.65
C ASN A 83 1.48 8.72 0.81
N ARG A 84 2.70 9.24 1.05
CA ARG A 84 3.23 9.44 2.40
C ARG A 84 2.40 10.43 3.21
N LEU A 85 1.94 11.52 2.58
CA LEU A 85 1.11 12.54 3.21
C LEU A 85 -0.26 11.97 3.63
N ILE A 86 -0.90 11.18 2.76
CA ILE A 86 -2.15 10.47 3.08
C ILE A 86 -1.93 9.54 4.29
N GLY A 87 -0.81 8.81 4.34
CA GLY A 87 -0.44 7.98 5.48
C GLY A 87 -0.30 8.78 6.79
N ALA A 88 0.34 9.94 6.73
CA ALA A 88 0.50 10.83 7.89
C ALA A 88 -0.86 11.37 8.39
N VAL A 89 -1.72 11.81 7.46
CA VAL A 89 -3.09 12.27 7.77
C VAL A 89 -3.92 11.14 8.38
N ALA A 90 -3.85 9.93 7.82
CA ALA A 90 -4.50 8.75 8.40
C ALA A 90 -4.00 8.48 9.83
N GLY A 91 -2.69 8.60 10.07
CA GLY A 91 -2.10 8.49 11.41
C GLY A 91 -2.69 9.49 12.41
N ILE A 92 -2.84 10.75 12.02
CA ILE A 92 -3.46 11.79 12.84
C ILE A 92 -4.92 11.41 13.19
N PHE A 93 -5.70 10.96 12.22
CA PHE A 93 -7.08 10.52 12.47
C PHE A 93 -7.15 9.32 13.42
N THR A 94 -6.20 8.38 13.34
CA THR A 94 -6.17 7.25 14.29
C THR A 94 -5.80 7.69 15.70
N ILE A 95 -4.95 8.71 15.88
CA ILE A 95 -4.67 9.32 17.20
C ILE A 95 -5.91 10.03 17.75
N ILE A 96 -6.62 10.81 16.92
CA ILE A 96 -7.89 11.46 17.33
C ILE A 96 -8.91 10.39 17.74
N MET A 97 -9.05 9.32 16.95
CA MET A 97 -9.91 8.19 17.27
C MET A 97 -9.54 7.56 18.61
N LEU A 98 -8.25 7.36 18.90
CA LEU A 98 -7.78 6.86 20.19
C LEU A 98 -8.21 7.79 21.34
N ILE A 99 -7.93 9.10 21.23
CA ILE A 99 -8.29 10.08 22.27
C ILE A 99 -9.80 10.03 22.54
N LEU A 100 -10.63 10.04 21.50
CA LEU A 100 -12.08 9.97 21.62
C LEU A 100 -12.55 8.62 22.18
N SER A 101 -11.82 7.55 21.98
CA SER A 101 -12.15 6.20 22.46
C SER A 101 -11.95 6.06 23.98
N LEU A 102 -11.07 6.87 24.60
CA LEU A 102 -10.75 6.78 26.03
C LEU A 102 -11.96 6.97 26.93
N LYS A 103 -12.98 7.73 26.50
CA LYS A 103 -14.25 7.88 27.22
C LYS A 103 -14.97 6.53 27.49
N TYR A 104 -14.69 5.53 26.65
CA TYR A 104 -15.30 4.20 26.79
C TYR A 104 -14.52 3.26 27.72
N TRP A 105 -13.41 3.72 28.32
CA TRP A 105 -12.53 2.87 29.13
C TRP A 105 -13.24 2.13 30.26
N LYS A 106 -14.20 2.79 30.91
CA LYS A 106 -14.97 2.21 32.03
C LYS A 106 -16.16 1.35 31.58
N VAL A 107 -16.65 1.53 30.34
CA VAL A 107 -17.89 0.89 29.85
C VAL A 107 -17.60 -0.24 28.86
N LYS A 108 -16.73 -0.01 27.90
CA LYS A 108 -16.38 -0.97 26.83
C LYS A 108 -14.87 -0.92 26.57
N LYS A 109 -14.05 -1.48 27.49
CA LYS A 109 -12.57 -1.43 27.45
C LYS A 109 -11.96 -1.89 26.13
N ILE A 110 -12.65 -2.76 25.38
CA ILE A 110 -12.16 -3.27 24.10
C ILE A 110 -12.00 -2.16 23.04
N ILE A 111 -12.83 -1.11 23.10
CA ILE A 111 -12.77 0.02 22.16
C ILE A 111 -11.43 0.76 22.27
N PRO A 112 -11.03 1.31 23.45
CA PRO A 112 -9.74 1.98 23.56
C PRO A 112 -8.54 1.02 23.38
N LEU A 113 -8.64 -0.24 23.79
CA LEU A 113 -7.57 -1.21 23.59
C LEU A 113 -7.29 -1.45 22.09
N ILE A 114 -8.33 -1.64 21.29
CA ILE A 114 -8.15 -1.79 19.83
C ILE A 114 -7.67 -0.48 19.20
N SER A 115 -8.16 0.67 19.66
CA SER A 115 -7.68 1.98 19.20
C SER A 115 -6.18 2.17 19.48
N ILE A 116 -5.67 1.72 20.63
CA ILE A 116 -4.23 1.70 20.94
C ILE A 116 -3.49 0.80 19.95
N LEU A 117 -3.99 -0.42 19.69
CA LEU A 117 -3.37 -1.34 18.74
C LEU A 117 -3.32 -0.76 17.32
N ILE A 118 -4.37 -0.04 16.90
CA ILE A 118 -4.39 0.64 15.59
C ILE A 118 -3.30 1.72 15.53
N VAL A 119 -3.18 2.57 16.55
CA VAL A 119 -2.14 3.63 16.58
C VAL A 119 -0.74 3.04 16.58
N LEU A 120 -0.49 1.99 17.40
CA LEU A 120 0.79 1.28 17.39
C LEU A 120 1.06 0.63 16.02
N GLY A 121 0.02 0.04 15.41
CA GLY A 121 0.08 -0.52 14.07
C GLY A 121 0.43 0.54 13.02
N MET A 122 -0.15 1.75 13.10
CA MET A 122 0.18 2.86 12.19
C MET A 122 1.64 3.32 12.35
N GLY A 123 2.16 3.40 13.58
CA GLY A 123 3.58 3.70 13.83
C GLY A 123 4.50 2.62 13.23
N PHE A 124 4.15 1.35 13.43
CA PHE A 124 4.88 0.22 12.85
C PHE A 124 4.80 0.22 11.31
N GLN A 125 3.64 0.55 10.75
CA GLN A 125 3.43 0.69 9.31
C GLN A 125 4.31 1.79 8.70
N ALA A 126 4.46 2.93 9.38
CA ALA A 126 5.35 4.01 8.96
C ALA A 126 6.83 3.55 8.98
N TRP A 127 7.24 2.81 10.01
CA TRP A 127 8.58 2.21 10.08
C TRP A 127 8.81 1.18 8.96
N LEU A 128 7.84 0.30 8.68
CA LEU A 128 7.92 -0.63 7.54
C LEU A 128 8.04 0.12 6.23
N GLY A 129 7.30 1.24 6.03
CA GLY A 129 7.40 2.09 4.85
C GLY A 129 8.81 2.66 4.68
N LYS A 130 9.45 3.10 5.78
CA LYS A 130 10.86 3.49 5.76
C LYS A 130 11.76 2.34 5.30
N LEU A 131 11.56 1.12 5.83
CA LEU A 131 12.36 -0.03 5.44
C LEU A 131 12.18 -0.42 3.96
N VAL A 132 11.00 -0.22 3.38
CA VAL A 132 10.76 -0.42 1.94
C VAL A 132 11.62 0.55 1.13
N VAL A 133 11.63 1.84 1.47
CA VAL A 133 12.49 2.85 0.82
C VAL A 133 13.96 2.50 1.01
N ASP A 134 14.39 2.23 2.25
CA ASP A 134 15.79 1.95 2.59
C ASP A 134 16.35 0.69 1.90
N SER A 135 15.50 -0.24 1.50
CA SER A 135 15.89 -1.51 0.87
C SER A 135 15.77 -1.51 -0.64
N ASN A 136 15.51 -0.36 -1.23
CA ASN A 136 15.29 -0.28 -2.65
C ASN A 136 14.10 -1.13 -3.13
N LEU A 137 12.96 -0.99 -2.47
CA LEU A 137 11.71 -1.71 -2.78
C LEU A 137 11.83 -3.25 -2.70
N ALA A 138 12.67 -3.78 -1.79
CA ALA A 138 12.83 -5.22 -1.65
C ALA A 138 11.46 -5.93 -1.51
N PRO A 139 11.17 -6.97 -2.31
CA PRO A 139 9.83 -7.55 -2.51
C PRO A 139 9.17 -8.02 -1.22
N TYR A 140 9.90 -8.77 -0.41
CA TYR A 140 9.38 -9.28 0.86
C TYR A 140 9.01 -8.14 1.83
N LYS A 141 9.68 -6.99 1.77
CA LYS A 141 9.35 -5.81 2.60
C LYS A 141 8.06 -5.16 2.12
N ILE A 142 7.83 -5.10 0.82
CA ILE A 142 6.57 -4.64 0.23
C ILE A 142 5.42 -5.56 0.67
N THR A 143 5.62 -6.88 0.59
CA THR A 143 4.62 -7.86 1.01
C THR A 143 4.26 -7.71 2.49
N VAL A 144 5.27 -7.60 3.39
CA VAL A 144 5.04 -7.41 4.83
C VAL A 144 4.32 -6.08 5.11
N HIS A 145 4.73 -5.01 4.44
CA HIS A 145 4.10 -3.70 4.55
C HIS A 145 2.61 -3.78 4.12
N MET A 146 2.30 -4.45 3.01
CA MET A 146 0.94 -4.63 2.54
C MET A 146 0.09 -5.48 3.50
N LEU A 147 0.62 -6.60 3.99
CA LEU A 147 -0.09 -7.45 4.96
C LEU A 147 -0.37 -6.71 6.26
N MET A 148 0.58 -5.92 6.76
CA MET A 148 0.38 -5.10 7.95
C MET A 148 -0.71 -4.03 7.74
N ALA A 149 -0.78 -3.43 6.55
CA ALA A 149 -1.88 -2.52 6.20
C ALA A 149 -3.24 -3.23 6.28
N LEU A 150 -3.36 -4.46 5.77
CA LEU A 150 -4.59 -5.25 5.88
C LEU A 150 -4.94 -5.59 7.33
N VAL A 151 -3.96 -5.85 8.20
CA VAL A 151 -4.20 -6.04 9.64
C VAL A 151 -4.79 -4.77 10.26
N ILE A 152 -4.25 -3.60 9.96
CA ILE A 152 -4.78 -2.31 10.46
C ILE A 152 -6.21 -2.10 9.97
N VAL A 153 -6.49 -2.33 8.67
CA VAL A 153 -7.84 -2.27 8.10
C VAL A 153 -8.78 -3.23 8.82
N GLY A 154 -8.33 -4.47 9.08
CA GLY A 154 -9.11 -5.45 9.84
C GLY A 154 -9.44 -4.98 11.26
N LEU A 155 -8.47 -4.38 11.97
CA LEU A 155 -8.71 -3.82 13.32
C LEU A 155 -9.71 -2.67 13.29
N ILE A 156 -9.63 -1.77 12.31
CA ILE A 156 -10.58 -0.67 12.13
C ILE A 156 -11.98 -1.22 11.85
N ILE A 157 -12.12 -2.18 10.93
CA ILE A 157 -13.39 -2.82 10.61
C ILE A 157 -13.96 -3.53 11.84
N TYR A 158 -13.13 -4.24 12.60
CA TYR A 158 -13.57 -4.88 13.84
C TYR A 158 -14.06 -3.86 14.86
N LEU A 159 -13.38 -2.72 15.01
CA LEU A 159 -13.80 -1.64 15.89
C LEU A 159 -15.15 -1.05 15.46
N ILE A 160 -15.37 -0.82 14.18
CA ILE A 160 -16.64 -0.36 13.61
C ILE A 160 -17.76 -1.38 13.90
N TYR A 161 -17.50 -2.66 13.63
CA TYR A 161 -18.44 -3.73 13.89
C TYR A 161 -18.82 -3.81 15.37
N TYR A 162 -17.82 -3.73 16.28
CA TYR A 162 -18.03 -3.81 17.72
C TYR A 162 -18.76 -2.60 18.30
N SER A 163 -18.61 -1.43 17.66
CA SER A 163 -19.26 -0.17 18.08
C SER A 163 -20.72 -0.06 17.65
N LYS A 164 -21.14 -0.81 16.62
CA LYS A 164 -22.53 -0.81 16.14
C LYS A 164 -23.39 -1.75 16.97
N GLU A 165 -24.71 -1.50 16.97
CA GLU A 165 -25.68 -2.47 17.46
C GLU A 165 -25.63 -3.74 16.61
N LYS A 166 -25.62 -4.88 17.29
CA LYS A 166 -25.47 -6.18 16.60
C LYS A 166 -26.73 -6.51 15.82
N LYS A 167 -26.60 -6.70 14.50
CA LYS A 167 -27.60 -7.41 13.72
C LYS A 167 -27.46 -8.90 14.05
N ASP A 168 -28.53 -9.53 14.51
CA ASP A 168 -28.52 -10.98 14.74
C ASP A 168 -28.62 -11.70 13.39
N TYR A 169 -27.50 -12.27 12.96
CA TYR A 169 -27.50 -13.26 11.87
C TYR A 169 -27.60 -14.68 12.46
N GLN A 170 -28.39 -15.53 11.85
CA GLN A 170 -28.36 -16.95 12.19
C GLN A 170 -26.97 -17.50 11.91
N TYR A 171 -26.38 -18.16 12.93
CA TYR A 171 -25.09 -18.80 12.79
C TYR A 171 -25.16 -19.92 11.74
N ASP A 172 -24.39 -19.81 10.67
CA ASP A 172 -24.20 -20.83 9.65
C ASP A 172 -22.73 -21.24 9.58
N LYS A 173 -22.46 -22.47 10.01
CA LYS A 173 -21.11 -23.04 10.03
C LYS A 173 -20.49 -23.09 8.63
N LYS A 174 -21.29 -23.36 7.60
CA LYS A 174 -20.82 -23.48 6.22
C LYS A 174 -20.41 -22.13 5.66
N ILE A 175 -21.22 -21.08 5.86
CA ILE A 175 -20.86 -19.71 5.46
C ILE A 175 -19.60 -19.27 6.18
N LYS A 176 -19.50 -19.52 7.48
CA LYS A 176 -18.29 -19.19 8.26
C LYS A 176 -17.04 -19.76 7.61
N TYR A 177 -17.01 -21.05 7.29
CA TYR A 177 -15.82 -21.65 6.69
C TYR A 177 -15.59 -21.19 5.25
N LEU A 178 -16.63 -21.00 4.46
CA LEU A 178 -16.51 -20.48 3.10
C LEU A 178 -15.93 -19.08 3.07
N ILE A 179 -16.38 -18.17 3.95
CA ILE A 179 -15.85 -16.80 3.98
C ILE A 179 -14.41 -16.76 4.52
N LEU A 180 -14.08 -17.56 5.55
CA LEU A 180 -12.69 -17.65 6.04
C LEU A 180 -11.76 -18.23 4.98
N PHE A 181 -12.22 -19.23 4.22
CA PHE A 181 -11.49 -19.79 3.10
C PHE A 181 -11.31 -18.74 1.98
N SER A 182 -12.37 -17.99 1.66
CA SER A 182 -12.30 -16.88 0.70
C SER A 182 -11.28 -15.81 1.12
N ILE A 183 -11.25 -15.42 2.40
CA ILE A 183 -10.23 -14.48 2.93
C ILE A 183 -8.82 -15.05 2.75
N ALA A 184 -8.61 -16.33 3.07
CA ALA A 184 -7.31 -16.97 2.90
C ALA A 184 -6.86 -16.95 1.43
N LEU A 185 -7.76 -17.24 0.48
CA LEU A 185 -7.49 -17.15 -0.96
C LEU A 185 -7.14 -15.72 -1.37
N THR A 186 -7.87 -14.72 -0.87
CA THR A 186 -7.58 -13.31 -1.13
C THR A 186 -6.18 -12.91 -0.61
N LEU A 187 -5.79 -13.36 0.59
CA LEU A 187 -4.45 -13.11 1.11
C LEU A 187 -3.35 -13.75 0.24
N ILE A 188 -3.55 -14.99 -0.22
CA ILE A 188 -2.63 -15.64 -1.16
C ILE A 188 -2.54 -14.85 -2.47
N GLN A 189 -3.68 -14.35 -2.97
CA GLN A 189 -3.74 -13.54 -4.18
C GLN A 189 -2.98 -12.21 -4.01
N VAL A 190 -3.12 -11.56 -2.84
CA VAL A 190 -2.35 -10.34 -2.51
C VAL A 190 -0.85 -10.62 -2.46
N ILE A 191 -0.44 -11.70 -1.78
CA ILE A 191 0.98 -12.08 -1.69
C ILE A 191 1.55 -12.37 -3.09
N SER A 192 0.86 -13.16 -3.92
CA SER A 192 1.32 -13.44 -5.28
C SER A 192 1.35 -12.18 -6.15
N GLY A 193 0.40 -11.25 -5.95
CA GLY A 193 0.37 -9.97 -6.65
C GLY A 193 1.57 -9.06 -6.32
N THR A 194 2.08 -9.10 -5.08
CA THR A 194 3.30 -8.36 -4.74
C THR A 194 4.54 -8.93 -5.44
N GLN A 195 4.58 -10.24 -5.72
CA GLN A 195 5.66 -10.85 -6.51
C GLN A 195 5.57 -10.48 -7.99
N VAL A 196 4.34 -10.45 -8.55
CA VAL A 196 4.13 -9.95 -9.93
C VAL A 196 4.59 -8.51 -10.06
N ARG A 197 4.30 -7.67 -9.07
CA ARG A 197 4.78 -6.29 -9.06
C ARG A 197 6.30 -6.21 -9.09
N GLU A 198 6.99 -7.03 -8.28
CA GLU A 198 8.46 -7.11 -8.30
C GLU A 198 8.98 -7.42 -9.70
N PHE A 199 8.42 -8.45 -10.33
CA PHE A 199 8.78 -8.81 -11.70
C PHE A 199 8.63 -7.61 -12.66
N ILE A 200 7.52 -6.88 -12.57
CA ILE A 200 7.28 -5.69 -13.42
C ILE A 200 8.28 -4.56 -13.09
N ASP A 201 8.61 -4.33 -11.81
CA ASP A 201 9.59 -3.31 -11.42
C ASP A 201 10.98 -3.63 -12.03
N VAL A 202 11.40 -4.90 -12.05
CA VAL A 202 12.64 -5.34 -12.72
C VAL A 202 12.57 -5.11 -14.23
N GLN A 203 11.45 -5.44 -14.88
CA GLN A 203 11.29 -5.20 -16.32
C GLN A 203 11.32 -3.71 -16.66
N TYR A 204 10.74 -2.86 -15.81
CA TYR A 204 10.81 -1.40 -15.97
C TYR A 204 12.25 -0.85 -15.94
N GLU A 205 13.12 -1.43 -15.12
CA GLU A 205 14.55 -1.07 -15.08
C GLU A 205 15.30 -1.52 -16.33
N LEU A 206 14.99 -2.73 -16.83
CA LEU A 206 15.62 -3.29 -18.03
C LEU A 206 15.19 -2.57 -19.31
N SER A 207 13.94 -2.18 -19.42
CA SER A 207 13.40 -1.48 -20.59
C SER A 207 12.29 -0.51 -20.21
N LYS A 208 12.34 0.70 -20.78
CA LYS A 208 11.24 1.68 -20.64
C LYS A 208 10.06 1.38 -21.58
N ASN A 209 10.23 0.43 -22.55
CA ASN A 209 9.14 0.00 -23.42
C ASN A 209 8.23 -1.00 -22.66
N LYS A 210 7.02 -0.56 -22.33
CA LYS A 210 6.04 -1.35 -21.57
C LYS A 210 5.57 -2.61 -22.29
N GLU A 211 5.55 -2.62 -23.62
CA GLU A 211 5.16 -3.79 -24.42
C GLU A 211 6.04 -5.00 -24.12
N LEU A 212 7.32 -4.77 -23.76
CA LEU A 212 8.29 -5.82 -23.48
C LEU A 212 8.16 -6.42 -22.08
N TRP A 213 7.49 -5.75 -21.14
CA TRP A 213 7.45 -6.17 -19.73
C TRP A 213 6.79 -7.53 -19.51
N LEU A 214 5.84 -7.89 -20.37
CA LEU A 214 5.12 -9.17 -20.32
C LEU A 214 5.40 -10.07 -21.54
N GLU A 215 6.52 -9.86 -22.22
CA GLU A 215 6.91 -10.73 -23.33
C GLU A 215 7.28 -12.14 -22.83
N SER A 216 7.93 -12.23 -21.66
CA SER A 216 8.28 -13.50 -21.01
C SER A 216 7.95 -13.46 -19.51
N PRO A 217 6.65 -13.58 -19.14
CA PRO A 217 6.24 -13.51 -17.75
C PRO A 217 6.79 -14.67 -16.92
N ASP A 218 7.02 -14.41 -15.63
CA ASP A 218 7.50 -15.39 -14.68
C ASP A 218 6.39 -16.34 -14.18
N PHE A 219 6.77 -17.29 -13.30
CA PHE A 219 5.84 -18.21 -12.66
C PHE A 219 4.76 -17.47 -11.83
N PHE A 220 5.12 -16.43 -11.08
CA PHE A 220 4.17 -15.73 -10.21
C PHE A 220 3.10 -14.99 -11.01
N PHE A 221 3.42 -14.48 -12.19
CA PHE A 221 2.43 -13.89 -13.09
C PHE A 221 1.36 -14.91 -13.49
N TYR A 222 1.77 -16.08 -13.98
CA TYR A 222 0.81 -17.12 -14.38
C TYR A 222 0.04 -17.67 -13.19
N PHE A 223 0.69 -17.85 -12.05
CA PHE A 223 0.05 -18.26 -10.81
C PHE A 223 -1.02 -17.24 -10.40
N HIS A 224 -0.67 -15.97 -10.24
CA HIS A 224 -1.58 -14.89 -9.84
C HIS A 224 -2.80 -14.81 -10.77
N ARG A 225 -2.57 -14.81 -12.09
CA ARG A 225 -3.61 -14.78 -13.11
C ARG A 225 -4.57 -15.97 -13.00
N THR A 226 -4.02 -17.19 -12.93
CA THR A 226 -4.84 -18.41 -12.92
C THR A 226 -5.54 -18.60 -11.58
N PHE A 227 -4.87 -18.30 -10.48
CA PHE A 227 -5.42 -18.40 -9.14
C PHE A 227 -6.62 -17.46 -8.91
N SER A 228 -6.70 -16.34 -9.63
CA SER A 228 -7.86 -15.44 -9.59
C SER A 228 -9.18 -16.15 -9.95
N LEU A 229 -9.14 -17.19 -10.81
CA LEU A 229 -10.31 -18.00 -11.14
C LEU A 229 -10.81 -18.79 -9.93
N ILE A 230 -9.92 -19.28 -9.07
CA ILE A 230 -10.30 -19.99 -7.84
C ILE A 230 -10.97 -19.02 -6.86
N VAL A 231 -10.44 -17.79 -6.76
CA VAL A 231 -11.07 -16.72 -5.96
C VAL A 231 -12.48 -16.41 -6.50
N LEU A 232 -12.63 -16.25 -7.82
CA LEU A 232 -13.91 -15.98 -8.47
C LEU A 232 -14.92 -17.11 -8.22
N ILE A 233 -14.52 -18.37 -8.48
CA ILE A 233 -15.41 -19.54 -8.30
C ILE A 233 -15.85 -19.67 -6.85
N THR A 234 -14.94 -19.53 -5.89
CA THR A 234 -15.24 -19.63 -4.45
C THR A 234 -16.24 -18.57 -4.01
N ASN A 235 -16.04 -17.31 -4.44
CA ASN A 235 -16.94 -16.22 -4.06
C ASN A 235 -18.29 -16.28 -4.81
N SER A 236 -18.31 -16.76 -6.05
CA SER A 236 -19.56 -17.02 -6.79
C SER A 236 -20.38 -18.12 -6.11
N TYR A 237 -19.72 -19.18 -5.62
CA TYR A 237 -20.38 -20.22 -4.84
C TYR A 237 -20.90 -19.68 -3.50
N LEU A 238 -20.14 -18.82 -2.84
CA LEU A 238 -20.52 -18.16 -1.60
C LEU A 238 -21.79 -17.29 -1.81
N LEU A 239 -21.83 -16.50 -2.91
CA LEU A 239 -23.00 -15.70 -3.30
C LEU A 239 -24.22 -16.60 -3.55
N TYR A 240 -24.06 -17.66 -4.34
CA TYR A 240 -25.14 -18.62 -4.61
C TYR A 240 -25.68 -19.25 -3.32
N TYR A 241 -24.79 -19.67 -2.42
CA TYR A 241 -25.20 -20.28 -1.16
C TYR A 241 -25.92 -19.28 -0.23
N ALA A 242 -25.43 -18.04 -0.16
CA ALA A 242 -26.08 -16.96 0.60
C ALA A 242 -27.48 -16.65 0.04
N TYR A 243 -27.61 -16.58 -1.29
CA TYR A 243 -28.90 -16.41 -1.97
C TYR A 243 -29.90 -17.54 -1.62
N LYS A 244 -29.45 -18.78 -1.73
CA LYS A 244 -30.30 -19.97 -1.41
C LYS A 244 -30.76 -19.98 0.06
N LYS A 245 -30.01 -19.38 0.95
CA LYS A 245 -30.31 -19.29 2.39
C LYS A 245 -31.04 -18.00 2.78
N SER A 246 -31.40 -17.16 1.82
CA SER A 246 -32.09 -15.88 2.04
C SER A 246 -31.36 -14.92 2.98
N TYR A 247 -30.01 -14.93 2.94
CA TYR A 247 -29.20 -13.94 3.64
C TYR A 247 -29.26 -12.59 2.92
N ASN A 248 -28.98 -11.49 3.66
CA ASN A 248 -28.82 -10.19 3.03
C ASN A 248 -27.65 -10.22 2.02
N LEU A 249 -27.96 -9.94 0.76
CA LEU A 249 -27.02 -10.05 -0.36
C LEU A 249 -26.18 -8.80 -0.59
N GLU A 250 -26.45 -7.67 0.10
CA GLU A 250 -25.73 -6.40 -0.16
C GLU A 250 -24.21 -6.57 -0.10
N THR A 251 -23.68 -7.06 1.02
CA THR A 251 -22.23 -7.19 1.20
C THR A 251 -21.62 -8.22 0.25
N ILE A 252 -22.28 -9.37 0.03
CA ILE A 252 -21.73 -10.41 -0.84
C ILE A 252 -21.81 -10.02 -2.32
N SER A 253 -22.81 -9.24 -2.72
CA SER A 253 -22.88 -8.67 -4.08
C SER A 253 -21.76 -7.64 -4.31
N LEU A 254 -21.43 -6.81 -3.29
CA LEU A 254 -20.29 -5.90 -3.35
C LEU A 254 -18.97 -6.67 -3.46
N ILE A 255 -18.79 -7.77 -2.72
CA ILE A 255 -17.63 -8.66 -2.86
C ILE A 255 -17.50 -9.15 -4.31
N SER A 256 -18.60 -9.64 -4.89
CA SER A 256 -18.59 -10.14 -6.28
C SER A 256 -18.30 -9.04 -7.30
N LEU A 257 -18.86 -7.84 -7.10
CA LEU A 257 -18.58 -6.68 -7.95
C LEU A 257 -17.10 -6.30 -7.90
N VAL A 258 -16.51 -6.22 -6.70
CA VAL A 258 -15.10 -5.85 -6.56
C VAL A 258 -14.19 -6.90 -7.22
N ILE A 259 -14.50 -8.21 -7.10
CA ILE A 259 -13.74 -9.26 -7.79
C ILE A 259 -13.80 -9.09 -9.32
N LEU A 260 -14.96 -8.76 -9.87
CA LEU A 260 -15.09 -8.48 -11.31
C LEU A 260 -14.26 -7.27 -11.73
N LEU A 261 -14.27 -6.19 -10.95
CA LEU A 261 -13.45 -5.01 -11.20
C LEU A 261 -11.94 -5.32 -11.13
N GLU A 262 -11.51 -6.17 -10.17
CA GLU A 262 -10.14 -6.65 -10.05
C GLU A 262 -9.70 -7.42 -11.30
N ILE A 263 -10.53 -8.33 -11.78
CA ILE A 263 -10.25 -9.10 -13.02
C ILE A 263 -10.18 -8.16 -14.21
N LEU A 264 -11.12 -7.23 -14.35
CA LEU A 264 -11.13 -6.25 -15.46
C LEU A 264 -9.87 -5.36 -15.43
N LEU A 265 -9.44 -4.90 -14.25
CA LEU A 265 -8.18 -4.15 -14.13
C LEU A 265 -6.96 -5.00 -14.47
N GLY A 266 -6.93 -6.27 -14.05
CA GLY A 266 -5.86 -7.19 -14.44
C GLY A 266 -5.78 -7.39 -15.95
N ILE A 267 -6.92 -7.55 -16.62
CA ILE A 267 -7.03 -7.63 -18.08
C ILE A 267 -6.57 -6.31 -18.73
N LEU A 268 -7.00 -5.18 -18.19
CA LEU A 268 -6.61 -3.85 -18.68
C LEU A 268 -5.10 -3.62 -18.56
N MET A 269 -4.48 -4.03 -17.45
CA MET A 269 -3.02 -3.95 -17.30
C MET A 269 -2.28 -4.82 -18.30
N TYR A 270 -2.78 -6.01 -18.59
CA TYR A 270 -2.14 -6.93 -19.51
C TYR A 270 -2.22 -6.48 -20.99
N TYR A 271 -3.40 -6.03 -21.43
CA TYR A 271 -3.65 -5.65 -22.84
C TYR A 271 -3.50 -4.16 -23.12
N GLY A 272 -3.45 -3.34 -22.09
CA GLY A 272 -3.39 -1.87 -22.20
C GLY A 272 -2.05 -1.27 -21.74
N ASP A 273 -0.98 -2.08 -21.68
CA ASP A 273 0.39 -1.65 -21.36
C ASP A 273 0.49 -0.82 -20.07
N PHE A 274 -0.13 -1.34 -19.00
CA PHE A 274 -0.11 -0.71 -17.67
C PHE A 274 -0.54 0.76 -17.68
N PRO A 275 -1.82 1.08 -17.93
CA PRO A 275 -2.32 2.45 -17.88
C PRO A 275 -1.98 3.12 -16.55
N ILE A 276 -1.79 4.43 -16.58
CA ILE A 276 -1.51 5.23 -15.38
C ILE A 276 -2.61 4.96 -14.32
N LEU A 277 -2.19 4.77 -13.07
CA LEU A 277 -3.04 4.45 -11.91
C LEU A 277 -3.67 3.04 -11.90
N SER A 278 -3.53 2.21 -12.92
CA SER A 278 -4.12 0.87 -12.91
C SER A 278 -3.60 -0.02 -11.77
N GLN A 279 -2.29 -0.01 -11.51
CA GLN A 279 -1.67 -0.76 -10.41
C GLN A 279 -2.12 -0.29 -9.02
N PRO A 280 -2.07 1.02 -8.68
CA PRO A 280 -2.60 1.51 -7.40
C PRO A 280 -4.09 1.23 -7.21
N LEU A 281 -4.90 1.33 -8.27
CA LEU A 281 -6.34 1.06 -8.20
C LEU A 281 -6.62 -0.42 -7.95
N HIS A 282 -5.88 -1.32 -8.61
CA HIS A 282 -5.97 -2.76 -8.37
C HIS A 282 -5.64 -3.10 -6.89
N LEU A 283 -4.56 -2.56 -6.35
CA LEU A 283 -4.19 -2.73 -4.94
C LEU A 283 -5.24 -2.16 -3.98
N PHE A 284 -5.82 -1.02 -4.31
CA PHE A 284 -6.89 -0.39 -3.52
C PHE A 284 -8.16 -1.25 -3.48
N LEU A 285 -8.58 -1.78 -4.63
CA LEU A 285 -9.73 -2.68 -4.71
C LEU A 285 -9.48 -4.00 -3.97
N ALA A 286 -8.27 -4.57 -4.01
CA ALA A 286 -7.90 -5.74 -3.21
C ALA A 286 -8.07 -5.48 -1.71
N THR A 287 -7.73 -4.28 -1.24
CA THR A 287 -7.94 -3.86 0.15
C THR A 287 -9.43 -3.75 0.49
N ILE A 288 -10.24 -3.22 -0.41
CA ILE A 288 -11.71 -3.15 -0.28
C ILE A 288 -12.31 -4.56 -0.25
N LEU A 289 -11.87 -5.45 -1.14
CA LEU A 289 -12.31 -6.84 -1.18
C LEU A 289 -12.07 -7.54 0.16
N PHE A 290 -10.84 -7.46 0.66
CA PHE A 290 -10.50 -7.98 1.98
C PHE A 290 -11.40 -7.37 3.07
N GLY A 291 -11.61 -6.05 3.02
CA GLY A 291 -12.44 -5.33 3.98
C GLY A 291 -13.88 -5.83 4.01
N PHE A 292 -14.52 -6.02 2.86
CA PHE A 292 -15.88 -6.56 2.79
C PHE A 292 -15.96 -8.02 3.25
N GLN A 293 -15.00 -8.86 2.84
CA GLN A 293 -14.93 -10.25 3.27
C GLN A 293 -14.74 -10.35 4.79
N PHE A 294 -13.82 -9.57 5.35
CA PHE A 294 -13.55 -9.54 6.78
C PHE A 294 -14.75 -9.02 7.57
N TYR A 295 -15.35 -7.89 7.14
CA TYR A 295 -16.56 -7.35 7.77
C TYR A 295 -17.71 -8.37 7.79
N TRP A 296 -17.96 -9.02 6.67
CA TRP A 296 -19.04 -10.02 6.58
C TRP A 296 -18.74 -11.26 7.44
N SER A 297 -17.48 -11.67 7.55
CA SER A 297 -17.07 -12.81 8.39
C SER A 297 -17.43 -12.61 9.87
N LEU A 298 -17.37 -11.36 10.36
CA LEU A 298 -17.64 -11.04 11.77
C LEU A 298 -19.07 -11.38 12.21
N PHE A 299 -20.03 -11.44 11.29
CA PHE A 299 -21.41 -11.81 11.60
C PHE A 299 -21.57 -13.31 11.85
N PHE A 300 -20.67 -14.14 11.34
CA PHE A 300 -20.70 -15.60 11.48
C PHE A 300 -19.69 -16.15 12.48
N LEU A 301 -18.91 -15.29 13.11
CA LEU A 301 -18.08 -15.68 14.25
C LEU A 301 -19.00 -15.90 15.46
N LYS A 302 -18.90 -17.09 16.08
CA LYS A 302 -19.69 -17.43 17.26
C LYS A 302 -19.49 -16.35 18.33
N LYS A 303 -20.57 -15.86 18.96
CA LYS A 303 -20.46 -15.02 20.17
C LYS A 303 -19.61 -15.79 21.20
N ILE A 304 -18.42 -15.26 21.53
CA ILE A 304 -17.64 -15.66 22.70
C ILE A 304 -18.33 -15.06 23.92
#